data_7c08cdb49d284044c3696fd9aba5f5d8
#
_entry.id   7c08cdb49d284044c3696fd9aba5f5d8
#
_cell.length_a   1.000
_cell.length_b   1.000
_cell.length_c   1.000
_cell.angle_alpha   90.00
_cell.angle_beta   90.00
_cell.angle_gamma   90.00
#
_symmetry.space_group_name_H-M   'P 1'
#
loop_
_entity.id
_entity.type
_entity.pdbx_description
1 polymer ?
#
loop_
_entity_poly.entity_id
_entity_poly.type
_entity_poly.pdbx_seq_one_letter_code
_entity_poly.pdbx_strand_id
1 'polypeptide(L)'
;LPGKVLSPLAGAPMILRQIERVTRSRRIDRLVAATSRETSDDPLADVLAGAGVLVYRGALADVLTRFIGALEAFGPADHVVRLTADCPLADPDVIDATIEHVLGAGADYGSNTPPHRTFPKGLDVEVMTAAALRDAAQRAATPEEHEHVTWALHRHPDLYRQAFLSQAADEGEVRWTVDYPADYDFVVAVYDALYAANPAFSSDDVRDFVRSRPDLARLGGERRV
;
A
#
# COMPACT_ATOMS: atom_id res chain seq x y z
N LEU A 1 3.75 15.08 6.73
CA LEU A 1 3.39 14.68 8.10
C LEU A 1 4.42 13.69 8.65
N PRO A 2 5.52 14.14 9.29
CA PRO A 2 6.44 13.23 9.96
C PRO A 2 5.71 12.40 11.03
N GLY A 3 6.01 11.09 11.09
CA GLY A 3 5.38 10.19 12.05
C GLY A 3 3.91 9.88 11.77
N LYS A 4 3.35 10.25 10.62
CA LYS A 4 1.92 10.09 10.26
C LYS A 4 1.38 8.68 10.49
N VAL A 5 2.18 7.66 10.27
CA VAL A 5 1.79 6.25 10.42
C VAL A 5 1.45 5.86 11.86
N LEU A 6 1.96 6.62 12.84
CA LEU A 6 1.67 6.46 14.26
C LEU A 6 0.56 7.38 14.76
N SER A 7 0.02 8.27 13.91
CA SER A 7 -1.09 9.16 14.28
C SER A 7 -2.32 8.34 14.71
N PRO A 8 -3.06 8.79 15.74
CA PRO A 8 -4.20 8.04 16.26
C PRO A 8 -5.35 7.99 15.25
N LEU A 9 -5.92 6.81 15.01
CA LEU A 9 -7.05 6.60 14.12
C LEU A 9 -7.98 5.55 14.72
N ALA A 10 -9.20 5.94 15.05
CA ALA A 10 -10.20 5.06 15.68
C ALA A 10 -9.63 4.24 16.87
N GLY A 11 -8.90 4.93 17.78
CA GLY A 11 -8.38 4.32 19.02
C GLY A 11 -7.08 3.50 18.87
N ALA A 12 -6.43 3.48 17.70
CA ALA A 12 -5.14 2.82 17.49
C ALA A 12 -4.26 3.66 16.54
N PRO A 13 -2.94 3.40 16.43
CA PRO A 13 -2.11 3.99 15.39
C PRO A 13 -2.63 3.68 13.98
N MET A 14 -2.55 4.64 13.07
CA MET A 14 -3.02 4.56 11.68
C MET A 14 -2.48 3.30 10.96
N ILE A 15 -1.21 2.98 11.17
CA ILE A 15 -0.60 1.78 10.56
C ILE A 15 -1.28 0.48 11.01
N LEU A 16 -1.72 0.38 12.26
CA LEU A 16 -2.41 -0.82 12.76
C LEU A 16 -3.81 -0.94 12.15
N ARG A 17 -4.49 0.19 11.84
CA ARG A 17 -5.76 0.17 11.11
C ARG A 17 -5.57 -0.27 9.66
N GLN A 18 -4.50 0.17 9.01
CA GLN A 18 -4.17 -0.32 7.68
C GLN A 18 -3.86 -1.83 7.70
N ILE A 19 -3.04 -2.30 8.63
CA ILE A 19 -2.70 -3.72 8.77
C ILE A 19 -3.95 -4.56 9.04
N GLU A 20 -4.85 -4.11 9.92
CA GLU A 20 -6.13 -4.75 10.18
C GLU A 20 -6.94 -4.95 8.90
N ARG A 21 -6.93 -3.98 7.98
CA ARG A 21 -7.61 -4.08 6.68
C ARG A 21 -6.88 -5.05 5.74
N VAL A 22 -5.58 -4.90 5.60
CA VAL A 22 -4.74 -5.75 4.71
C VAL A 22 -4.82 -7.22 5.12
N THR A 23 -4.86 -7.54 6.41
CA THR A 23 -4.98 -8.91 6.91
C THR A 23 -6.33 -9.59 6.63
N ARG A 24 -7.32 -8.86 6.11
CA ARG A 24 -8.58 -9.43 5.60
C ARG A 24 -8.47 -9.93 4.16
N SER A 25 -7.36 -9.64 3.45
CA SER A 25 -7.09 -10.22 2.14
C SER A 25 -7.05 -11.75 2.24
N ARG A 26 -7.68 -12.42 1.28
CA ARG A 26 -7.71 -13.88 1.15
C ARG A 26 -6.52 -14.42 0.34
N ARG A 27 -5.73 -13.52 -0.23
CA ARG A 27 -4.62 -13.84 -1.15
C ARG A 27 -3.25 -13.54 -0.54
N ILE A 28 -3.18 -12.89 0.63
CA ILE A 28 -1.94 -12.62 1.35
C ILE A 28 -1.73 -13.68 2.43
N ASP A 29 -0.71 -14.52 2.28
CA ASP A 29 -0.37 -15.56 3.25
C ASP A 29 0.43 -15.01 4.43
N ARG A 30 1.22 -13.96 4.21
CA ARG A 30 2.11 -13.38 5.22
C ARG A 30 2.28 -11.88 5.02
N LEU A 31 2.14 -11.12 6.10
CA LEU A 31 2.40 -9.69 6.12
C LEU A 31 3.71 -9.43 6.88
N VAL A 32 4.59 -8.62 6.28
CA VAL A 32 5.84 -8.15 6.86
C VAL A 32 5.93 -6.65 6.71
N ALA A 33 6.16 -5.93 7.78
CA ALA A 33 6.46 -4.51 7.74
C ALA A 33 7.97 -4.31 7.50
N ALA A 34 8.33 -3.64 6.41
CA ALA A 34 9.72 -3.35 6.07
C ALA A 34 10.03 -1.87 6.34
N THR A 35 10.71 -1.57 7.46
CA THR A 35 11.06 -0.21 7.88
C THR A 35 12.58 0.01 7.96
N SER A 36 13.02 1.23 8.25
CA SER A 36 14.45 1.55 8.33
C SER A 36 15.08 1.14 9.67
N ARG A 37 16.43 1.13 9.68
CA ARG A 37 17.22 0.96 10.91
C ARG A 37 17.46 2.27 11.67
N GLU A 38 16.96 3.38 11.14
CA GLU A 38 17.11 4.68 11.80
C GLU A 38 16.34 4.70 13.12
N THR A 39 16.88 5.38 14.11
CA THR A 39 16.26 5.50 15.43
C THR A 39 14.90 6.21 15.39
N SER A 40 14.65 7.02 14.38
CA SER A 40 13.35 7.63 14.13
C SER A 40 12.23 6.60 13.88
N ASP A 41 12.59 5.40 13.42
CA ASP A 41 11.65 4.31 13.14
C ASP A 41 11.52 3.31 14.31
N ASP A 42 12.27 3.51 15.42
CA ASP A 42 12.15 2.66 16.61
C ASP A 42 10.72 2.62 17.17
N PRO A 43 10.02 3.76 17.35
CA PRO A 43 8.65 3.72 17.85
C PRO A 43 7.68 2.96 16.91
N LEU A 44 7.89 3.03 15.60
CA LEU A 44 7.11 2.26 14.63
C LEU A 44 7.38 0.76 14.76
N ALA A 45 8.65 0.38 14.84
CA ALA A 45 9.05 -1.02 15.00
C ALA A 45 8.50 -1.62 16.31
N ASP A 46 8.53 -0.86 17.40
CA ASP A 46 8.00 -1.29 18.70
C ASP A 46 6.47 -1.50 18.68
N VAL A 47 5.73 -0.57 18.07
CA VAL A 47 4.27 -0.67 17.91
C VAL A 47 3.90 -1.89 17.06
N LEU A 48 4.60 -2.11 15.95
CA LEU A 48 4.34 -3.25 15.07
C LEU A 48 4.67 -4.59 15.75
N ALA A 49 5.83 -4.69 16.42
CA ALA A 49 6.22 -5.88 17.15
C ALA A 49 5.25 -6.17 18.31
N GLY A 50 4.83 -5.15 19.05
CA GLY A 50 3.83 -5.27 20.11
C GLY A 50 2.46 -5.74 19.62
N ALA A 51 2.13 -5.50 18.35
CA ALA A 51 0.94 -6.00 17.68
C ALA A 51 1.12 -7.39 17.03
N GLY A 52 2.29 -8.01 17.18
CA GLY A 52 2.59 -9.32 16.60
C GLY A 52 2.87 -9.30 15.08
N VAL A 53 3.14 -8.14 14.52
CA VAL A 53 3.50 -8.00 13.10
C VAL A 53 4.97 -8.34 12.91
N LEU A 54 5.29 -9.11 11.88
CA LEU A 54 6.68 -9.37 11.48
C LEU A 54 7.32 -8.08 10.98
N VAL A 55 8.49 -7.73 11.52
CA VAL A 55 9.20 -6.49 11.18
C VAL A 55 10.58 -6.81 10.63
N TYR A 56 10.88 -6.32 9.45
CA TYR A 56 12.24 -6.27 8.92
C TYR A 56 12.76 -4.84 8.94
N ARG A 57 13.99 -4.66 9.40
CA ARG A 57 14.64 -3.35 9.43
C ARG A 57 15.88 -3.34 8.52
N GLY A 58 15.91 -2.41 7.56
CA GLY A 58 16.98 -2.28 6.56
C GLY A 58 17.45 -0.84 6.37
N ALA A 59 18.16 -0.58 5.27
CA ALA A 59 18.62 0.76 4.93
C ALA A 59 17.46 1.73 4.71
N LEU A 60 17.62 3.01 5.05
CA LEU A 60 16.61 4.04 4.83
C LEU A 60 16.43 4.32 3.34
N ALA A 61 17.50 4.65 2.64
CA ALA A 61 17.47 5.06 1.24
C ALA A 61 17.39 3.88 0.25
N ASP A 62 17.86 2.69 0.63
CA ASP A 62 17.80 1.50 -0.22
C ASP A 62 16.59 0.63 0.15
N VAL A 63 15.44 1.04 -0.38
CA VAL A 63 14.17 0.35 -0.12
C VAL A 63 14.12 -1.00 -0.84
N LEU A 64 14.70 -1.09 -2.03
CA LEU A 64 14.76 -2.33 -2.81
C LEU A 64 15.51 -3.43 -2.05
N THR A 65 16.72 -3.15 -1.57
CA THR A 65 17.49 -4.10 -0.75
C THR A 65 16.78 -4.44 0.56
N ARG A 66 16.01 -3.51 1.11
CA ARG A 66 15.19 -3.76 2.31
C ARG A 66 14.06 -4.76 2.01
N PHE A 67 13.42 -4.70 0.83
CA PHE A 67 12.43 -5.70 0.40
C PHE A 67 13.06 -7.07 0.17
N ILE A 68 14.23 -7.14 -0.46
CA ILE A 68 15.00 -8.39 -0.63
C ILE A 68 15.32 -9.00 0.74
N GLY A 69 15.84 -8.20 1.67
CA GLY A 69 16.16 -8.69 3.01
C GLY A 69 14.94 -9.18 3.79
N ALA A 70 13.79 -8.53 3.65
CA ALA A 70 12.52 -9.00 4.21
C ALA A 70 12.09 -10.35 3.61
N LEU A 71 12.20 -10.49 2.27
CA LEU A 71 11.91 -11.73 1.57
C LEU A 71 12.82 -12.89 2.00
N GLU A 72 14.11 -12.63 2.20
CA GLU A 72 15.07 -13.62 2.67
C GLU A 72 14.84 -14.03 4.13
N ALA A 73 14.52 -13.06 5.00
CA ALA A 73 14.33 -13.30 6.42
C ALA A 73 13.02 -14.07 6.72
N PHE A 74 11.96 -13.80 5.94
CA PHE A 74 10.61 -14.32 6.22
C PHE A 74 10.01 -15.17 5.09
N GLY A 75 10.75 -15.39 3.99
CA GLY A 75 10.33 -16.25 2.90
C GLY A 75 10.37 -17.77 3.26
N PRO A 76 10.29 -18.64 2.26
CA PRO A 76 10.14 -18.31 0.85
C PRO A 76 8.76 -17.76 0.48
N ALA A 77 8.69 -17.06 -0.66
CA ALA A 77 7.46 -16.66 -1.31
C ALA A 77 7.66 -16.69 -2.84
N ASP A 78 6.61 -17.04 -3.58
CA ASP A 78 6.61 -17.01 -5.05
C ASP A 78 6.37 -15.58 -5.55
N HIS A 79 5.52 -14.83 -4.84
CA HIS A 79 5.15 -13.45 -5.16
C HIS A 79 5.31 -12.54 -3.94
N VAL A 80 5.58 -11.27 -4.23
CA VAL A 80 5.65 -10.19 -3.26
C VAL A 80 4.59 -9.16 -3.61
N VAL A 81 3.80 -8.76 -2.63
CA VAL A 81 2.84 -7.65 -2.74
C VAL A 81 3.41 -6.45 -2.01
N ARG A 82 3.52 -5.31 -2.69
CA ARG A 82 3.98 -4.06 -2.11
C ARG A 82 2.80 -3.13 -1.87
N LEU A 83 2.66 -2.72 -0.62
CA LEU A 83 1.72 -1.69 -0.17
C LEU A 83 2.52 -0.62 0.58
N THR A 84 2.09 0.64 0.49
CA THR A 84 2.72 1.75 1.23
C THR A 84 1.95 2.06 2.51
N ALA A 85 2.66 2.48 3.56
CA ALA A 85 2.12 2.61 4.92
C ALA A 85 1.24 3.85 5.14
N ASP A 86 1.01 4.65 4.11
CA ASP A 86 0.21 5.88 4.13
C ASP A 86 -1.20 5.71 3.53
N CYS A 87 -1.64 4.46 3.38
CA CYS A 87 -2.90 4.09 2.73
C CYS A 87 -3.87 3.41 3.70
N PRO A 88 -4.36 4.11 4.75
CA PRO A 88 -5.19 3.50 5.81
C PRO A 88 -6.57 3.03 5.33
N LEU A 89 -6.98 3.40 4.12
CA LEU A 89 -8.21 2.93 3.47
C LEU A 89 -7.97 1.79 2.48
N ALA A 90 -6.77 1.16 2.51
CA ALA A 90 -6.48 -0.03 1.69
C ALA A 90 -7.64 -1.03 1.73
N ASP A 91 -8.06 -1.51 0.57
CA ASP A 91 -9.23 -2.38 0.43
C ASP A 91 -8.79 -3.82 0.12
N PRO A 92 -9.14 -4.81 0.97
CA PRO A 92 -8.73 -6.19 0.76
C PRO A 92 -9.27 -6.79 -0.55
N ASP A 93 -10.45 -6.40 -1.02
CA ASP A 93 -10.99 -6.90 -2.28
C ASP A 93 -10.23 -6.31 -3.49
N VAL A 94 -9.78 -5.05 -3.43
CA VAL A 94 -8.90 -4.47 -4.46
C VAL A 94 -7.53 -5.14 -4.45
N ILE A 95 -6.99 -5.45 -3.27
CA ILE A 95 -5.73 -6.20 -3.12
C ILE A 95 -5.88 -7.57 -3.78
N ASP A 96 -6.91 -8.33 -3.42
CA ASP A 96 -7.17 -9.66 -3.94
C ASP A 96 -7.36 -9.64 -5.46
N ALA A 97 -8.17 -8.71 -5.98
CA ALA A 97 -8.41 -8.58 -7.41
C ALA A 97 -7.13 -8.24 -8.20
N THR A 98 -6.26 -7.39 -7.65
CA THR A 98 -4.98 -7.06 -8.30
C THR A 98 -4.05 -8.27 -8.33
N ILE A 99 -3.94 -9.01 -7.21
CA ILE A 99 -3.15 -10.25 -7.14
C ILE A 99 -3.67 -11.26 -8.17
N GLU A 100 -4.98 -11.52 -8.19
CA GLU A 100 -5.59 -12.48 -9.11
C GLU A 100 -5.39 -12.10 -10.58
N HIS A 101 -5.49 -10.82 -10.91
CA HIS A 101 -5.25 -10.32 -12.26
C HIS A 101 -3.82 -10.56 -12.71
N VAL A 102 -2.83 -10.25 -11.87
CA VAL A 102 -1.40 -10.42 -12.18
C VAL A 102 -1.04 -11.90 -12.30
N LEU A 103 -1.49 -12.73 -11.37
CA LEU A 103 -1.27 -14.18 -11.41
C LEU A 103 -1.94 -14.81 -12.62
N GLY A 104 -3.19 -14.45 -12.91
CA GLY A 104 -3.95 -14.96 -14.05
C GLY A 104 -3.31 -14.63 -15.41
N ALA A 105 -2.64 -13.49 -15.50
CA ALA A 105 -1.86 -13.10 -16.68
C ALA A 105 -0.50 -13.81 -16.75
N GLY A 106 -0.06 -14.47 -15.70
CA GLY A 106 1.28 -15.04 -15.56
C GLY A 106 2.36 -13.96 -15.68
N ALA A 107 2.10 -12.74 -15.20
CA ALA A 107 3.00 -11.61 -15.32
C ALA A 107 4.12 -11.64 -14.26
N ASP A 108 5.25 -11.04 -14.60
CA ASP A 108 6.39 -10.89 -13.68
C ASP A 108 6.18 -9.72 -12.72
N TYR A 109 5.41 -8.70 -13.16
CA TYR A 109 5.01 -7.52 -12.40
C TYR A 109 3.62 -7.07 -12.82
N GLY A 110 2.88 -6.50 -11.89
CA GLY A 110 1.64 -5.82 -12.20
C GLY A 110 1.15 -4.92 -11.06
N SER A 111 0.17 -4.10 -11.39
CA SER A 111 -0.35 -3.08 -10.48
C SER A 111 -1.74 -2.63 -10.92
N ASN A 112 -2.42 -1.90 -10.03
CA ASN A 112 -3.65 -1.19 -10.35
C ASN A 112 -3.43 0.32 -10.62
N THR A 113 -2.19 0.75 -10.89
CA THR A 113 -1.85 2.17 -11.04
C THR A 113 -1.38 2.59 -12.43
N PRO A 114 -0.20 2.16 -12.96
CA PRO A 114 0.20 2.49 -14.31
C PRO A 114 -0.43 1.54 -15.35
N PRO A 115 -0.43 1.87 -16.66
CA PRO A 115 -0.01 3.17 -17.23
C PRO A 115 -1.05 4.27 -17.02
N HIS A 116 -2.31 3.94 -16.83
CA HIS A 116 -3.42 4.85 -16.54
C HIS A 116 -4.10 4.45 -15.23
N ARG A 117 -4.05 5.35 -14.26
CA ARG A 117 -4.69 5.14 -12.96
C ARG A 117 -6.20 5.31 -13.08
N THR A 118 -6.95 4.30 -12.68
CA THR A 118 -8.41 4.39 -12.55
C THR A 118 -8.89 4.27 -11.10
N PHE A 119 -8.06 3.73 -10.21
CA PHE A 119 -8.35 3.63 -8.78
C PHE A 119 -7.93 4.89 -8.01
N PRO A 120 -8.62 5.25 -6.91
CA PRO A 120 -8.18 6.30 -6.01
C PRO A 120 -6.75 6.10 -5.53
N LYS A 121 -5.98 7.19 -5.43
CA LYS A 121 -4.66 7.18 -4.77
C LYS A 121 -4.84 6.78 -3.31
N GLY A 122 -4.15 5.72 -2.88
CA GLY A 122 -4.33 5.11 -1.57
C GLY A 122 -4.99 3.74 -1.59
N LEU A 123 -5.43 3.27 -2.78
CA LEU A 123 -5.78 1.88 -3.04
C LEU A 123 -4.70 1.17 -3.88
N ASP A 124 -3.47 1.68 -3.86
CA ASP A 124 -2.38 1.23 -4.69
C ASP A 124 -1.87 -0.15 -4.27
N VAL A 125 -1.78 -1.06 -5.23
CA VAL A 125 -1.30 -2.43 -5.05
C VAL A 125 -0.31 -2.74 -6.15
N GLU A 126 0.87 -3.23 -5.78
CA GLU A 126 1.87 -3.72 -6.72
C GLU A 126 2.17 -5.18 -6.38
N VAL A 127 2.21 -6.02 -7.41
CA VAL A 127 2.46 -7.46 -7.30
C VAL A 127 3.59 -7.84 -8.21
N MET A 128 4.56 -8.61 -7.71
CA MET A 128 5.69 -9.06 -8.50
C MET A 128 6.10 -10.48 -8.12
N THR A 129 6.69 -11.21 -9.06
CA THR A 129 7.34 -12.47 -8.72
C THR A 129 8.59 -12.21 -7.87
N ALA A 130 8.89 -13.09 -6.92
CA ALA A 130 10.12 -13.00 -6.15
C ALA A 130 11.38 -13.09 -7.04
N ALA A 131 11.27 -13.77 -8.18
CA ALA A 131 12.35 -13.85 -9.16
C ALA A 131 12.59 -12.50 -9.84
N ALA A 132 11.53 -11.82 -10.30
CA ALA A 132 11.64 -10.50 -10.91
C ALA A 132 12.17 -9.44 -9.93
N LEU A 133 11.74 -9.49 -8.65
CA LEU A 133 12.26 -8.60 -7.61
C LEU A 133 13.76 -8.80 -7.39
N ARG A 134 14.24 -10.05 -7.35
CA ARG A 134 15.66 -10.36 -7.20
C ARG A 134 16.47 -9.92 -8.42
N ASP A 135 15.96 -10.16 -9.64
CA ASP A 135 16.64 -9.74 -10.88
C ASP A 135 16.71 -8.21 -10.94
N ALA A 136 15.64 -7.50 -10.62
CA ALA A 136 15.65 -6.03 -10.52
C ALA A 136 16.71 -5.53 -9.51
N ALA A 137 16.82 -6.16 -8.35
CA ALA A 137 17.81 -5.79 -7.34
C ALA A 137 19.26 -6.06 -7.79
N GLN A 138 19.51 -7.09 -8.58
CA GLN A 138 20.82 -7.37 -9.15
C GLN A 138 21.23 -6.39 -10.25
N ARG A 139 20.26 -5.81 -10.96
CA ARG A 139 20.46 -4.85 -12.06
C ARG A 139 20.47 -3.40 -11.60
N ALA A 140 19.90 -3.11 -10.42
CA ALA A 140 19.79 -1.76 -9.90
C ALA A 140 21.17 -1.08 -9.81
N ALA A 141 21.30 0.08 -10.45
CA ALA A 141 22.53 0.84 -10.58
C ALA A 141 22.40 2.32 -10.18
N THR A 142 21.15 2.82 -10.10
CA THR A 142 20.87 4.23 -9.78
C THR A 142 20.17 4.36 -8.41
N PRO A 143 20.32 5.52 -7.75
CA PRO A 143 19.61 5.79 -6.50
C PRO A 143 18.10 5.62 -6.62
N GLU A 144 17.51 6.02 -7.73
CA GLU A 144 16.08 5.92 -8.00
C GLU A 144 15.63 4.45 -8.05
N GLU A 145 16.40 3.57 -8.65
CA GLU A 145 16.13 2.13 -8.68
C GLU A 145 16.21 1.49 -7.30
N HIS A 146 17.11 1.98 -6.44
CA HIS A 146 17.21 1.52 -5.05
C HIS A 146 16.09 2.07 -4.16
N GLU A 147 15.67 3.32 -4.36
CA GLU A 147 14.60 3.96 -3.59
C GLU A 147 13.21 3.44 -3.97
N HIS A 148 12.94 3.30 -5.28
CA HIS A 148 11.64 2.93 -5.82
C HIS A 148 11.61 1.46 -6.24
N VAL A 149 11.27 0.58 -5.31
CA VAL A 149 11.32 -0.90 -5.39
C VAL A 149 10.93 -1.48 -6.74
N THR A 150 9.91 -0.93 -7.39
CA THR A 150 9.31 -1.41 -8.64
C THR A 150 9.72 -0.60 -9.87
N TRP A 151 10.64 0.37 -9.73
CA TRP A 151 11.04 1.27 -10.80
C TRP A 151 11.49 0.53 -12.07
N ALA A 152 12.43 -0.41 -11.92
CA ALA A 152 12.92 -1.22 -13.03
C ALA A 152 11.81 -2.10 -13.61
N LEU A 153 10.97 -2.70 -12.75
CA LEU A 153 9.94 -3.64 -13.15
C LEU A 153 8.89 -3.02 -14.08
N HIS A 154 8.46 -1.79 -13.80
CA HIS A 154 7.46 -1.14 -14.64
C HIS A 154 8.04 -0.41 -15.85
N ARG A 155 9.33 -0.03 -15.83
CA ARG A 155 9.99 0.69 -16.92
C ARG A 155 10.57 -0.21 -18.01
N HIS A 156 10.74 -1.49 -17.73
CA HIS A 156 11.32 -2.44 -18.64
C HIS A 156 10.34 -3.56 -19.05
N PRO A 157 9.28 -3.23 -19.85
CA PRO A 157 8.33 -4.23 -20.34
C PRO A 157 8.98 -5.25 -21.31
N ASP A 158 10.16 -4.94 -21.81
CA ASP A 158 11.01 -5.84 -22.61
C ASP A 158 11.68 -6.94 -21.77
N LEU A 159 11.90 -6.68 -20.46
CA LEU A 159 12.50 -7.63 -19.53
C LEU A 159 11.47 -8.34 -18.66
N TYR A 160 10.41 -7.64 -18.27
CA TYR A 160 9.40 -8.13 -17.34
C TYR A 160 8.01 -8.06 -17.98
N ARG A 161 7.34 -9.20 -18.05
CA ARG A 161 5.96 -9.26 -18.51
C ARG A 161 5.06 -8.56 -17.50
N GLN A 162 4.26 -7.61 -17.96
CA GLN A 162 3.46 -6.74 -17.11
C GLN A 162 1.95 -6.98 -17.30
N ALA A 163 1.17 -6.79 -16.23
CA ALA A 163 -0.29 -6.80 -16.27
C ALA A 163 -0.84 -5.71 -15.34
N PHE A 164 -1.82 -4.95 -15.83
CA PHE A 164 -2.39 -3.82 -15.09
C PHE A 164 -3.89 -3.97 -14.94
N LEU A 165 -4.35 -3.90 -13.68
CA LEU A 165 -5.77 -3.91 -13.37
C LEU A 165 -6.33 -2.48 -13.48
N SER A 166 -7.44 -2.32 -14.18
CA SER A 166 -8.23 -1.09 -14.19
C SER A 166 -9.68 -1.37 -13.80
N GLN A 167 -10.36 -0.36 -13.28
CA GLN A 167 -11.80 -0.38 -13.04
C GLN A 167 -12.55 0.48 -14.06
N ALA A 168 -13.87 0.26 -14.21
CA ALA A 168 -14.69 0.97 -15.20
C ALA A 168 -14.86 2.46 -14.85
N ALA A 169 -14.94 2.80 -13.56
CA ALA A 169 -14.99 4.18 -13.11
C ALA A 169 -13.59 4.77 -13.08
N ASP A 170 -13.38 5.93 -13.69
CA ASP A 170 -12.11 6.65 -13.58
C ASP A 170 -12.11 7.55 -12.34
N GLU A 171 -11.42 7.07 -11.31
CA GLU A 171 -11.22 7.76 -10.04
C GLU A 171 -9.74 8.09 -9.79
N GLY A 172 -8.90 8.12 -10.85
CA GLY A 172 -7.46 8.35 -10.73
C GLY A 172 -7.09 9.68 -10.05
N GLU A 173 -7.98 10.67 -10.11
CA GLU A 173 -7.80 11.96 -9.44
C GLU A 173 -8.35 12.00 -8.00
N VAL A 174 -9.01 10.92 -7.55
CA VAL A 174 -9.49 10.80 -6.16
C VAL A 174 -8.32 10.46 -5.23
N ARG A 175 -8.26 11.12 -4.06
CA ARG A 175 -7.16 11.00 -3.14
C ARG A 175 -7.59 10.49 -1.77
N TRP A 176 -7.07 9.33 -1.36
CA TRP A 176 -7.30 8.66 -0.08
C TRP A 176 -6.01 8.29 0.66
N THR A 177 -4.85 8.58 0.09
CA THR A 177 -3.56 8.46 0.79
C THR A 177 -3.37 9.62 1.77
N VAL A 178 -2.54 9.44 2.79
CA VAL A 178 -2.27 10.44 3.82
C VAL A 178 -0.86 11.01 3.67
N ASP A 179 -0.74 12.21 3.07
CA ASP A 179 0.54 12.95 2.98
C ASP A 179 0.46 14.32 3.67
N TYR A 180 -0.71 14.95 3.61
CA TYR A 180 -0.98 16.28 4.16
C TYR A 180 -1.96 16.21 5.33
N PRO A 181 -2.02 17.24 6.21
CA PRO A 181 -3.01 17.31 7.28
C PRO A 181 -4.44 17.10 6.82
N ALA A 182 -4.84 17.71 5.70
CA ALA A 182 -6.18 17.55 5.14
C ALA A 182 -6.51 16.10 4.70
N ASP A 183 -5.51 15.33 4.29
CA ASP A 183 -5.71 13.90 3.99
C ASP A 183 -6.01 13.13 5.27
N TYR A 184 -5.30 13.44 6.34
CA TYR A 184 -5.52 12.81 7.64
C TYR A 184 -6.91 13.17 8.20
N ASP A 185 -7.32 14.45 8.12
CA ASP A 185 -8.66 14.90 8.53
C ASP A 185 -9.76 14.16 7.76
N PHE A 186 -9.58 13.95 6.46
CA PHE A 186 -10.48 13.14 5.64
C PHE A 186 -10.57 11.70 6.15
N VAL A 187 -9.44 11.05 6.37
CA VAL A 187 -9.40 9.66 6.83
C VAL A 187 -10.03 9.54 8.23
N VAL A 188 -9.76 10.47 9.14
CA VAL A 188 -10.41 10.51 10.46
C VAL A 188 -11.93 10.58 10.31
N ALA A 189 -12.46 11.48 9.47
CA ALA A 189 -13.89 11.61 9.24
C ALA A 189 -14.54 10.32 8.70
N VAL A 190 -13.83 9.59 7.81
CA VAL A 190 -14.29 8.29 7.29
C VAL A 190 -14.33 7.25 8.42
N TYR A 191 -13.26 7.12 9.19
CA TYR A 191 -13.19 6.14 10.28
C TYR A 191 -14.19 6.43 11.39
N ASP A 192 -14.37 7.70 11.78
CA ASP A 192 -15.35 8.09 12.81
C ASP A 192 -16.79 7.75 12.39
N ALA A 193 -17.10 7.82 11.11
CA ALA A 193 -18.41 7.50 10.59
C ALA A 193 -18.66 6.00 10.43
N LEU A 194 -17.67 5.25 9.93
CA LEU A 194 -17.90 3.89 9.46
C LEU A 194 -17.38 2.82 10.40
N TYR A 195 -16.23 3.06 11.06
CA TYR A 195 -15.49 2.00 11.74
C TYR A 195 -16.26 1.37 12.92
N ALA A 196 -16.94 2.17 13.73
CA ALA A 196 -17.67 1.67 14.90
C ALA A 196 -18.83 0.74 14.53
N ALA A 197 -19.49 1.01 13.39
CA ALA A 197 -20.61 0.20 12.90
C ALA A 197 -20.13 -1.02 12.10
N ASN A 198 -19.09 -0.86 11.31
CA ASN A 198 -18.52 -1.92 10.48
C ASN A 198 -16.99 -1.73 10.35
N PRO A 199 -16.18 -2.38 11.18
CA PRO A 199 -14.71 -2.31 11.04
C PRO A 199 -14.19 -2.84 9.69
N ALA A 200 -15.02 -3.60 8.97
CA ALA A 200 -14.69 -4.17 7.66
C ALA A 200 -15.27 -3.36 6.49
N PHE A 201 -15.60 -2.08 6.70
CA PHE A 201 -16.15 -1.23 5.64
C PHE A 201 -15.28 -1.27 4.37
N SER A 202 -15.92 -1.30 3.20
CA SER A 202 -15.28 -1.38 1.88
C SER A 202 -14.94 -0.01 1.31
N SER A 203 -14.25 0.01 0.18
CA SER A 203 -14.06 1.23 -0.61
C SER A 203 -15.37 1.80 -1.15
N ASP A 204 -16.39 0.95 -1.39
CA ASP A 204 -17.72 1.40 -1.79
C ASP A 204 -18.46 2.11 -0.64
N ASP A 205 -18.34 1.59 0.60
CA ASP A 205 -18.87 2.28 1.78
C ASP A 205 -18.24 3.67 1.97
N VAL A 206 -16.94 3.81 1.67
CA VAL A 206 -16.25 5.11 1.68
C VAL A 206 -16.83 6.04 0.61
N ARG A 207 -17.05 5.55 -0.62
CA ARG A 207 -17.66 6.33 -1.70
C ARG A 207 -19.07 6.81 -1.32
N ASP A 208 -19.88 5.92 -0.79
CA ASP A 208 -21.25 6.25 -0.40
C ASP A 208 -21.28 7.27 0.74
N PHE A 209 -20.43 7.11 1.74
CA PHE A 209 -20.28 8.08 2.81
C PHE A 209 -19.88 9.46 2.29
N VAL A 210 -18.84 9.55 1.45
CA VAL A 210 -18.36 10.85 0.92
C VAL A 210 -19.41 11.51 0.03
N ARG A 211 -20.17 10.75 -0.77
CA ARG A 211 -21.30 11.30 -1.55
C ARG A 211 -22.40 11.91 -0.68
N SER A 212 -22.59 11.40 0.53
CA SER A 212 -23.53 11.96 1.50
C SER A 212 -23.01 13.20 2.23
N ARG A 213 -21.72 13.53 2.08
CA ARG A 213 -20.99 14.58 2.80
C ARG A 213 -20.33 15.56 1.83
N PRO A 214 -21.07 16.54 1.26
CA PRO A 214 -20.54 17.51 0.30
C PRO A 214 -19.33 18.30 0.79
N ASP A 215 -19.24 18.50 2.12
CA ASP A 215 -18.11 19.15 2.79
C ASP A 215 -16.80 18.34 2.70
N LEU A 216 -16.88 17.01 2.58
CA LEU A 216 -15.73 16.13 2.42
C LEU A 216 -15.36 15.86 0.97
N ALA A 217 -16.26 16.14 0.01
CA ALA A 217 -16.03 15.81 -1.41
C ALA A 217 -14.76 16.46 -1.98
N ARG A 218 -14.32 17.59 -1.39
CA ARG A 218 -13.06 18.29 -1.69
C ARG A 218 -12.43 18.83 -0.43
N LEU A 219 -11.92 17.98 0.44
CA LEU A 219 -11.20 18.41 1.62
C LEU A 219 -9.76 18.81 1.26
N GLY A 220 -9.29 19.97 1.72
CA GLY A 220 -7.99 20.51 1.38
C GLY A 220 -7.80 20.89 -0.10
N GLY A 221 -8.91 20.99 -0.87
CA GLY A 221 -8.88 21.24 -2.31
C GLY A 221 -8.77 19.98 -3.17
N GLU A 222 -8.40 18.84 -2.60
CA GLU A 222 -8.26 17.58 -3.32
C GLU A 222 -9.60 16.86 -3.47
N ARG A 223 -9.79 16.20 -4.62
CA ARG A 223 -10.98 15.39 -4.89
C ARG A 223 -11.00 14.13 -4.02
N ARG A 224 -12.14 13.83 -3.36
CA ARG A 224 -12.32 12.66 -2.46
C ARG A 224 -13.31 11.63 -3.01
N VAL A 225 -14.19 12.04 -3.94
CA VAL A 225 -15.14 11.19 -4.64
C VAL A 225 -15.43 11.71 -6.04
#